data_3f655c4575692af2bae5ad190840d293
#
_entry.id   3f655c4575692af2bae5ad190840d293
#
_cell.length_a   1.000
_cell.length_b   1.000
_cell.length_c   1.000
_cell.angle_alpha   90.00
_cell.angle_beta   90.00
_cell.angle_gamma   90.00
#
_symmetry.space_group_name_H-M   'P 1'
#
loop_
_entity.id
_entity.type
_entity.pdbx_description
1 polymer ?
#
loop_
_entity_poly.entity_id
_entity_poly.type
_entity_poly.pdbx_seq_one_letter_code
_entity_poly.pdbx_strand_id
1 'polypeptide(L)'
;PYSVQSMRNKLVPSVLSIVLLLSILIAPFANAESSEGVTPESMTRIMMFPPNAEVTGMHIDANGNFFVNAMHPDDNNYKATIGVINGIDWNDLPSSVPELESSSSEGDIWHGIRTSYGDYQVLLQSGDTLSEGGVAGGIYAADDGDRMFISEKPDYNAFVPLNADGSRGYLYTAWEERPAGISQLEIEWNTTSAEWDVLGGRMLDLSSVNGGWVLCFGSMSPWGTPLLAE
;
A
#
# COMPACT_ATOMS: atom_id res chain seq x y z
N PRO A 1 66.53 39.76 -28.16
CA PRO A 1 66.66 38.47 -27.57
C PRO A 1 66.16 38.46 -26.13
N TYR A 2 65.06 37.80 -25.93
CA TYR A 2 64.44 37.74 -24.58
C TYR A 2 64.70 36.36 -23.99
N SER A 3 65.29 36.35 -22.81
CA SER A 3 65.47 35.15 -21.99
C SER A 3 64.18 34.83 -21.24
N VAL A 4 63.64 33.64 -21.39
CA VAL A 4 62.53 33.11 -20.62
C VAL A 4 63.07 32.32 -19.47
N GLN A 5 62.87 32.81 -18.26
CA GLN A 5 63.23 32.15 -17.02
C GLN A 5 62.14 31.16 -16.61
N SER A 6 62.49 29.88 -16.65
CA SER A 6 61.62 28.78 -16.22
C SER A 6 61.47 28.78 -14.70
N MET A 7 60.26 29.07 -14.19
CA MET A 7 59.90 28.76 -12.79
C MET A 7 59.43 27.31 -12.67
N ARG A 8 60.21 26.49 -12.04
CA ARG A 8 59.80 25.18 -11.59
C ARG A 8 58.90 25.31 -10.34
N ASN A 9 57.60 25.20 -10.54
CA ASN A 9 56.68 24.99 -9.42
C ASN A 9 56.84 23.56 -8.85
N LYS A 10 57.44 23.43 -7.69
CA LYS A 10 57.42 22.18 -6.91
C LYS A 10 55.98 21.99 -6.39
N LEU A 11 55.26 21.06 -6.91
CA LEU A 11 54.00 20.55 -6.35
C LEU A 11 54.34 19.87 -5.00
N VAL A 12 53.97 20.51 -3.92
CA VAL A 12 53.90 19.86 -2.59
C VAL A 12 52.53 19.22 -2.52
N PRO A 13 52.38 17.87 -2.51
CA PRO A 13 51.08 17.29 -2.30
C PRO A 13 50.64 17.68 -0.88
N SER A 14 49.51 18.35 -0.77
CA SER A 14 48.99 18.78 0.52
C SER A 14 48.59 17.53 1.33
N VAL A 15 49.06 17.48 2.55
CA VAL A 15 48.78 16.43 3.56
C VAL A 15 47.24 16.30 3.75
N LEU A 16 46.48 17.33 3.39
CA LEU A 16 45.02 17.37 3.45
C LEU A 16 44.35 16.34 2.50
N SER A 17 44.95 16.08 1.34
CA SER A 17 44.40 15.09 0.38
C SER A 17 44.55 13.64 0.86
N ILE A 18 45.55 13.36 1.64
CA ILE A 18 45.81 12.01 2.19
C ILE A 18 44.87 11.73 3.38
N VAL A 19 44.53 12.73 4.17
CA VAL A 19 43.59 12.59 5.29
C VAL A 19 42.16 12.41 4.80
N LEU A 20 41.77 13.05 3.66
CA LEU A 20 40.44 12.87 3.09
C LEU A 20 40.25 11.50 2.45
N LEU A 21 41.30 10.91 1.88
CA LEU A 21 41.27 9.56 1.32
C LEU A 21 41.27 8.47 2.40
N LEU A 22 41.87 8.73 3.56
CA LEU A 22 41.83 7.78 4.67
C LEU A 22 40.51 7.79 5.44
N SER A 23 39.77 8.93 5.45
CA SER A 23 38.47 9.02 6.09
C SER A 23 37.34 8.33 5.29
N ILE A 24 37.54 8.10 4.01
CA ILE A 24 36.58 7.33 3.16
C ILE A 24 36.76 5.80 3.36
N LEU A 25 37.96 5.38 3.82
CA LEU A 25 38.24 3.96 4.04
C LEU A 25 37.86 3.46 5.45
N ILE A 26 37.44 4.37 6.34
CA ILE A 26 36.97 4.03 7.70
C ILE A 26 35.50 4.50 7.83
N ALA A 27 34.69 4.36 6.79
CA ALA A 27 33.26 4.24 7.02
C ALA A 27 33.10 2.93 7.81
N PRO A 28 32.56 2.95 9.05
CA PRO A 28 32.20 1.69 9.67
C PRO A 28 31.27 1.01 8.67
N PHE A 29 31.65 -0.18 8.22
CA PHE A 29 30.66 -1.09 7.70
C PHE A 29 29.64 -1.16 8.84
N ALA A 30 28.48 -0.53 8.68
CA ALA A 30 27.36 -0.84 9.50
C ALA A 30 27.27 -2.36 9.37
N ASN A 31 27.63 -3.07 10.43
CA ASN A 31 27.30 -4.46 10.53
C ASN A 31 25.78 -4.45 10.30
N ALA A 32 25.33 -4.90 9.16
CA ALA A 32 23.97 -5.33 9.04
C ALA A 32 23.88 -6.37 10.17
N GLU A 33 23.21 -6.00 11.26
CA GLU A 33 22.81 -6.99 12.24
C GLU A 33 22.15 -8.06 11.40
N SER A 34 22.73 -9.27 11.46
CA SER A 34 22.09 -10.41 10.85
C SER A 34 20.69 -10.41 11.46
N SER A 35 19.67 -10.08 10.69
CA SER A 35 18.30 -10.23 11.15
C SER A 35 18.24 -11.68 11.62
N GLU A 36 18.13 -11.89 12.92
CA GLU A 36 17.81 -13.23 13.43
C GLU A 36 16.57 -13.63 12.66
N GLY A 37 16.67 -14.73 11.91
CA GLY A 37 15.60 -15.16 11.04
C GLY A 37 14.31 -15.23 11.86
N VAL A 38 13.22 -14.63 11.35
CA VAL A 38 11.91 -14.68 11.99
C VAL A 38 11.55 -16.15 12.19
N THR A 39 11.42 -16.58 13.43
CA THR A 39 10.97 -17.94 13.75
C THR A 39 9.45 -18.01 13.73
N PRO A 40 8.85 -19.18 13.47
CA PRO A 40 7.39 -19.33 13.54
C PRO A 40 6.79 -18.87 14.90
N GLU A 41 7.55 -19.00 15.97
CA GLU A 41 7.15 -18.58 17.31
C GLU A 41 7.10 -17.04 17.49
N SER A 42 7.77 -16.31 16.61
CA SER A 42 7.76 -14.84 16.59
C SER A 42 6.70 -14.25 15.65
N MET A 43 5.95 -15.10 14.95
CA MET A 43 4.88 -14.66 14.05
C MET A 43 3.56 -14.54 14.80
N THR A 44 2.80 -13.48 14.50
CA THR A 44 1.47 -13.24 15.02
C THR A 44 0.47 -13.21 13.87
N ARG A 45 -0.53 -14.09 13.90
CA ARG A 45 -1.62 -14.07 12.93
C ARG A 45 -2.71 -13.13 13.42
N ILE A 46 -2.94 -12.04 12.72
CA ILE A 46 -3.93 -11.03 13.12
C ILE A 46 -5.23 -11.11 12.30
N MET A 47 -5.23 -11.80 11.16
CA MET A 47 -6.43 -11.90 10.32
C MET A 47 -6.46 -13.15 9.45
N MET A 48 -7.66 -13.50 9.00
CA MET A 48 -7.93 -14.55 8.01
C MET A 48 -8.99 -14.07 7.02
N PHE A 49 -8.76 -14.38 5.77
CA PHE A 49 -9.63 -14.03 4.65
C PHE A 49 -10.46 -15.25 4.21
N PRO A 50 -11.57 -15.04 3.48
CA PRO A 50 -12.32 -16.12 2.89
C PRO A 50 -11.44 -17.01 1.99
N PRO A 51 -11.81 -18.28 1.80
CA PRO A 51 -11.09 -19.16 0.87
C PRO A 51 -10.98 -18.56 -0.54
N ASN A 52 -9.89 -18.87 -1.22
CA ASN A 52 -9.46 -18.36 -2.52
C ASN A 52 -9.06 -16.87 -2.54
N ALA A 53 -9.30 -16.11 -1.46
CA ALA A 53 -8.85 -14.73 -1.42
C ALA A 53 -7.32 -14.65 -1.39
N GLU A 54 -6.78 -13.79 -2.24
CA GLU A 54 -5.43 -13.29 -2.12
C GLU A 54 -5.42 -12.03 -1.24
N VAL A 55 -4.51 -11.96 -0.27
CA VAL A 55 -4.37 -10.82 0.63
C VAL A 55 -3.43 -9.80 -0.02
N THR A 56 -3.97 -8.68 -0.45
CA THR A 56 -3.24 -7.67 -1.24
C THR A 56 -3.37 -6.28 -0.64
N GLY A 57 -2.72 -5.30 -1.24
CA GLY A 57 -2.89 -3.88 -0.95
C GLY A 57 -2.48 -3.45 0.45
N MET A 58 -1.58 -4.16 1.10
CA MET A 58 -1.15 -3.84 2.46
C MET A 58 -0.50 -2.45 2.52
N HIS A 59 -1.15 -1.52 3.20
CA HIS A 59 -0.67 -0.16 3.41
C HIS A 59 -0.96 0.29 4.84
N ILE A 60 0.06 0.68 5.57
CA ILE A 60 -0.07 1.29 6.89
C ILE A 60 0.18 2.78 6.75
N ASP A 61 -0.80 3.59 7.15
CA ASP A 61 -0.66 5.04 7.14
C ASP A 61 0.14 5.55 8.36
N ALA A 62 0.37 6.86 8.41
CA ALA A 62 1.12 7.48 9.50
C ALA A 62 0.42 7.37 10.88
N ASN A 63 -0.87 7.09 10.92
CA ASN A 63 -1.67 6.93 12.12
C ASN A 63 -1.81 5.46 12.54
N GLY A 64 -1.24 4.52 11.77
CA GLY A 64 -1.29 3.09 12.06
C GLY A 64 -2.53 2.38 11.52
N ASN A 65 -3.36 3.03 10.70
CA ASN A 65 -4.47 2.37 10.03
C ASN A 65 -3.93 1.41 8.97
N PHE A 66 -4.39 0.17 8.98
CA PHE A 66 -3.92 -0.88 8.09
C PHE A 66 -4.95 -1.19 7.00
N PHE A 67 -4.78 -0.55 5.84
CA PHE A 67 -5.57 -0.86 4.65
C PHE A 67 -5.11 -2.18 4.05
N VAL A 68 -6.06 -3.03 3.68
CA VAL A 68 -5.77 -4.37 3.12
C VAL A 68 -6.97 -4.91 2.38
N ASN A 69 -6.75 -5.62 1.28
CA ASN A 69 -7.79 -6.10 0.38
C ASN A 69 -7.94 -7.62 0.41
N ALA A 70 -9.17 -8.09 0.12
CA ALA A 70 -9.46 -9.44 -0.32
C ALA A 70 -9.60 -9.44 -1.84
N MET A 71 -8.60 -9.90 -2.56
CA MET A 71 -8.59 -10.01 -4.01
C MET A 71 -9.16 -11.36 -4.43
N HIS A 72 -10.01 -11.39 -5.44
CA HIS A 72 -10.68 -12.56 -6.05
C HIS A 72 -11.04 -13.71 -5.08
N PRO A 73 -11.75 -13.44 -3.97
CA PRO A 73 -12.31 -14.52 -3.16
C PRO A 73 -13.29 -15.36 -4.00
N ASP A 74 -13.83 -16.44 -3.42
CA ASP A 74 -14.91 -17.15 -4.10
C ASP A 74 -16.14 -16.22 -4.21
N ASP A 75 -16.38 -15.69 -5.40
CA ASP A 75 -17.39 -14.68 -5.72
C ASP A 75 -18.84 -15.14 -5.49
N ASN A 76 -19.08 -16.45 -5.36
CA ASN A 76 -20.38 -16.98 -4.95
C ASN A 76 -20.66 -16.74 -3.45
N ASN A 77 -19.62 -16.55 -2.66
CA ASN A 77 -19.71 -16.46 -1.20
C ASN A 77 -19.26 -15.08 -0.67
N TYR A 78 -18.26 -14.46 -1.29
CA TYR A 78 -17.73 -13.18 -0.87
C TYR A 78 -17.18 -12.41 -2.07
N LYS A 79 -17.45 -11.12 -2.13
CA LYS A 79 -16.92 -10.25 -3.19
C LYS A 79 -15.52 -9.76 -2.84
N ALA A 80 -14.76 -9.39 -3.86
CA ALA A 80 -13.52 -8.66 -3.65
C ALA A 80 -13.77 -7.38 -2.86
N THR A 81 -12.94 -7.16 -1.85
CA THR A 81 -13.20 -6.17 -0.81
C THR A 81 -11.96 -5.32 -0.57
N ILE A 82 -12.16 -4.02 -0.49
CA ILE A 82 -11.19 -3.04 0.00
C ILE A 82 -11.62 -2.65 1.40
N GLY A 83 -10.70 -2.71 2.36
CA GLY A 83 -11.03 -2.36 3.74
C GLY A 83 -9.83 -1.96 4.56
N VAL A 84 -10.07 -1.75 5.84
CA VAL A 84 -9.08 -1.27 6.79
C VAL A 84 -9.26 -1.99 8.13
N ILE A 85 -8.15 -2.30 8.79
CA ILE A 85 -8.18 -2.74 10.17
C ILE A 85 -7.98 -1.52 11.06
N ASN A 86 -8.95 -1.28 11.93
CA ASN A 86 -8.94 -0.24 12.93
C ASN A 86 -8.49 -0.80 14.30
N GLY A 87 -7.90 0.04 15.14
CA GLY A 87 -7.60 -0.28 16.54
C GLY A 87 -6.35 -1.14 16.77
N ILE A 88 -5.47 -1.30 15.78
CA ILE A 88 -4.18 -1.98 15.98
C ILE A 88 -3.15 -0.98 16.51
N ASP A 89 -2.57 -1.28 17.67
CA ASP A 89 -1.36 -0.62 18.14
C ASP A 89 -0.12 -1.40 17.68
N TRP A 90 0.52 -0.90 16.64
CA TRP A 90 1.72 -1.54 16.05
C TRP A 90 2.95 -1.51 16.96
N ASN A 91 2.95 -0.66 18.00
CA ASN A 91 4.04 -0.56 18.95
C ASN A 91 3.86 -1.51 20.16
N ASP A 92 2.64 -2.01 20.37
CA ASP A 92 2.29 -2.91 21.48
C ASP A 92 1.44 -4.07 20.97
N LEU A 93 1.93 -4.77 19.96
CA LEU A 93 1.29 -6.00 19.50
C LEU A 93 1.37 -7.06 20.60
N PRO A 94 0.26 -7.74 20.92
CA PRO A 94 0.26 -8.79 21.92
C PRO A 94 1.21 -9.92 21.51
N SER A 95 1.95 -10.47 22.46
CA SER A 95 2.86 -11.61 22.26
C SER A 95 2.12 -12.90 21.82
N SER A 96 0.83 -12.97 22.09
CA SER A 96 -0.06 -14.01 21.58
C SER A 96 -1.41 -13.39 21.24
N VAL A 97 -1.85 -13.57 20.01
CA VAL A 97 -3.21 -13.22 19.57
C VAL A 97 -4.08 -14.46 19.78
N PRO A 98 -5.32 -14.33 20.32
CA PRO A 98 -6.22 -15.46 20.39
C PRO A 98 -6.31 -16.15 19.03
N GLU A 99 -6.09 -17.45 19.00
CA GLU A 99 -6.24 -18.21 17.76
C GLU A 99 -7.68 -18.03 17.27
N LEU A 100 -7.84 -17.63 16.01
CA LEU A 100 -9.17 -17.58 15.41
C LEU A 100 -9.73 -18.99 15.47
N GLU A 101 -10.78 -19.18 16.29
CA GLU A 101 -11.31 -20.49 16.58
C GLU A 101 -11.62 -21.26 15.29
N SER A 102 -11.10 -22.48 15.20
CA SER A 102 -11.41 -23.40 14.12
C SER A 102 -12.90 -23.81 14.09
N SER A 103 -13.62 -23.50 15.15
CA SER A 103 -15.05 -23.73 15.33
C SER A 103 -15.96 -22.64 14.75
N SER A 104 -15.42 -21.62 14.07
CA SER A 104 -16.25 -20.73 13.25
C SER A 104 -17.11 -21.56 12.30
N SER A 105 -18.39 -21.24 12.22
CA SER A 105 -19.27 -21.94 11.29
C SER A 105 -18.70 -21.87 9.88
N GLU A 106 -18.99 -22.87 9.05
CA GLU A 106 -18.58 -22.85 7.64
C GLU A 106 -18.99 -21.54 6.96
N GLY A 107 -20.16 -20.99 7.33
CA GLY A 107 -20.63 -19.69 6.86
C GLY A 107 -19.69 -18.53 7.22
N ASP A 108 -19.16 -18.49 8.45
CA ASP A 108 -18.25 -17.42 8.86
C ASP A 108 -16.90 -17.48 8.14
N ILE A 109 -16.48 -18.68 7.74
CA ILE A 109 -15.23 -18.87 6.98
C ILE A 109 -15.38 -18.32 5.56
N TRP A 110 -16.52 -18.54 4.91
CA TRP A 110 -16.75 -18.19 3.52
C TRP A 110 -17.24 -16.75 3.31
N HIS A 111 -17.89 -16.14 4.30
CA HIS A 111 -18.65 -14.91 4.13
C HIS A 111 -18.07 -13.70 4.87
N GLY A 112 -16.83 -13.76 5.34
CA GLY A 112 -16.25 -12.66 6.07
C GLY A 112 -14.73 -12.69 6.22
N ILE A 113 -14.18 -11.52 6.48
CA ILE A 113 -12.80 -11.35 6.93
C ILE A 113 -12.84 -11.36 8.45
N ARG A 114 -12.01 -12.20 9.07
CA ARG A 114 -11.95 -12.37 10.52
C ARG A 114 -10.64 -11.84 11.05
N THR A 115 -10.72 -11.12 12.14
CA THR A 115 -9.57 -10.58 12.86
C THR A 115 -9.52 -11.14 14.27
N SER A 116 -8.32 -11.27 14.82
CA SER A 116 -8.09 -11.62 16.23
C SER A 116 -7.53 -10.42 17.01
N TYR A 117 -7.19 -9.35 16.34
CA TYR A 117 -6.73 -8.10 16.90
C TYR A 117 -7.14 -6.95 15.97
N GLY A 118 -7.81 -5.94 16.53
CA GLY A 118 -8.46 -4.89 15.75
C GLY A 118 -9.74 -5.36 15.06
N ASP A 119 -10.41 -4.44 14.39
CA ASP A 119 -11.67 -4.68 13.69
C ASP A 119 -11.50 -4.38 12.21
N TYR A 120 -11.93 -5.31 11.35
CA TYR A 120 -11.92 -5.09 9.90
C TYR A 120 -13.17 -4.39 9.45
N GLN A 121 -13.00 -3.18 8.94
CA GLN A 121 -14.07 -2.39 8.32
C GLN A 121 -14.01 -2.52 6.81
N VAL A 122 -15.13 -2.90 6.19
CA VAL A 122 -15.31 -2.87 4.73
C VAL A 122 -15.54 -1.43 4.29
N LEU A 123 -14.72 -0.93 3.36
CA LEU A 123 -14.89 0.40 2.76
C LEU A 123 -15.59 0.33 1.40
N LEU A 124 -15.31 -0.70 0.61
CA LEU A 124 -15.82 -0.88 -0.73
C LEU A 124 -15.76 -2.34 -1.15
N GLN A 125 -16.78 -2.80 -1.90
CA GLN A 125 -16.77 -4.11 -2.54
C GLN A 125 -16.91 -3.99 -4.06
N SER A 126 -16.36 -4.93 -4.79
CA SER A 126 -16.51 -5.02 -6.24
C SER A 126 -17.98 -4.94 -6.67
N GLY A 127 -18.27 -4.08 -7.64
CA GLY A 127 -19.62 -3.82 -8.15
C GLY A 127 -20.45 -2.82 -7.34
N ASP A 128 -19.98 -2.30 -6.22
CA ASP A 128 -20.67 -1.25 -5.48
C ASP A 128 -20.74 0.03 -6.32
N THR A 129 -21.88 0.72 -6.26
CA THR A 129 -22.06 1.98 -6.96
C THR A 129 -21.22 3.08 -6.33
N LEU A 130 -20.43 3.77 -7.13
CA LEU A 130 -19.64 4.90 -6.69
C LEU A 130 -20.43 6.20 -6.83
N SER A 131 -20.29 7.11 -5.86
CA SER A 131 -21.09 8.34 -5.78
C SER A 131 -20.81 9.35 -6.91
N GLU A 132 -19.60 9.32 -7.48
CA GLU A 132 -19.19 10.19 -8.59
C GLU A 132 -19.35 9.51 -9.97
N GLY A 133 -20.05 8.37 -9.99
CA GLY A 133 -20.36 7.59 -11.19
C GLY A 133 -19.53 6.33 -11.37
N GLY A 134 -20.13 5.36 -12.02
CA GLY A 134 -19.52 4.05 -12.24
C GLY A 134 -19.70 3.08 -11.07
N VAL A 135 -18.93 2.00 -11.11
CA VAL A 135 -18.94 0.96 -10.07
C VAL A 135 -17.52 0.60 -9.67
N ALA A 136 -17.35 0.15 -8.44
CA ALA A 136 -16.07 -0.33 -7.92
C ALA A 136 -15.55 -1.50 -8.76
N GLY A 137 -14.28 -1.45 -9.14
CA GLY A 137 -13.67 -2.42 -10.06
C GLY A 137 -14.17 -2.33 -11.50
N GLY A 138 -15.01 -1.34 -11.85
CA GLY A 138 -15.43 -1.12 -13.22
C GLY A 138 -14.23 -0.79 -14.12
N ILE A 139 -13.99 -1.63 -15.12
CA ILE A 139 -12.96 -1.41 -16.13
C ILE A 139 -13.65 -0.85 -17.39
N TYR A 140 -13.16 0.30 -17.84
CA TYR A 140 -13.76 1.08 -18.92
C TYR A 140 -12.83 1.15 -20.12
N ALA A 141 -13.39 1.06 -21.31
CA ALA A 141 -12.66 1.25 -22.55
C ALA A 141 -12.17 2.70 -22.69
N ALA A 142 -10.96 2.88 -23.19
CA ALA A 142 -10.34 4.21 -23.29
C ALA A 142 -10.86 5.04 -24.47
N ASP A 143 -11.50 4.40 -25.47
CA ASP A 143 -11.94 5.02 -26.71
C ASP A 143 -13.39 5.53 -26.66
N ASP A 144 -14.29 4.84 -25.99
CA ASP A 144 -15.71 5.20 -25.91
C ASP A 144 -16.25 5.34 -24.46
N GLY A 145 -15.46 4.91 -23.46
CA GLY A 145 -15.85 4.96 -22.05
C GLY A 145 -16.86 3.91 -21.64
N ASP A 146 -17.13 2.92 -22.49
CA ASP A 146 -18.02 1.83 -22.15
C ASP A 146 -17.39 0.88 -21.14
N ARG A 147 -18.20 0.43 -20.17
CA ARG A 147 -17.74 -0.55 -19.20
C ARG A 147 -17.58 -1.93 -19.82
N MET A 148 -16.33 -2.41 -19.83
CA MET A 148 -15.98 -3.72 -20.37
C MET A 148 -16.39 -4.86 -19.42
N PHE A 149 -16.05 -4.73 -18.13
CA PHE A 149 -16.36 -5.71 -17.08
C PHE A 149 -16.18 -5.10 -15.69
N ILE A 150 -16.46 -5.88 -14.65
CA ILE A 150 -16.19 -5.54 -13.25
C ILE A 150 -15.08 -6.48 -12.77
N SER A 151 -14.00 -5.90 -12.24
CA SER A 151 -12.87 -6.63 -11.70
C SER A 151 -13.13 -7.08 -10.27
N GLU A 152 -12.62 -8.26 -9.91
CA GLU A 152 -12.54 -8.79 -8.56
C GLU A 152 -11.09 -8.77 -8.01
N LYS A 153 -10.23 -7.89 -8.58
CA LYS A 153 -8.80 -7.89 -8.26
C LYS A 153 -8.28 -6.54 -7.75
N PRO A 154 -8.79 -6.04 -6.60
CA PRO A 154 -8.17 -4.92 -5.92
C PRO A 154 -6.80 -5.35 -5.40
N ASP A 155 -5.75 -4.63 -5.79
CA ASP A 155 -4.39 -4.95 -5.39
C ASP A 155 -3.79 -3.78 -4.59
N TYR A 156 -2.84 -3.03 -5.13
CA TYR A 156 -2.12 -2.00 -4.38
C TYR A 156 -3.03 -0.90 -3.81
N ASN A 157 -2.83 -0.56 -2.52
CA ASN A 157 -3.47 0.56 -1.85
C ASN A 157 -2.47 1.69 -1.55
N ALA A 158 -2.94 2.93 -1.66
CA ALA A 158 -2.23 4.11 -1.20
C ALA A 158 -3.20 5.10 -0.56
N PHE A 159 -2.97 5.47 0.69
CA PHE A 159 -3.69 6.54 1.35
C PHE A 159 -2.92 7.86 1.22
N VAL A 160 -3.58 8.90 0.71
CA VAL A 160 -3.02 10.25 0.55
C VAL A 160 -3.82 11.19 1.43
N PRO A 161 -3.27 11.65 2.56
CA PRO A 161 -3.99 12.52 3.47
C PRO A 161 -4.26 13.90 2.86
N LEU A 162 -5.46 14.44 3.11
CA LEU A 162 -5.89 15.79 2.74
C LEU A 162 -5.68 16.81 3.86
N ASN A 163 -5.50 16.33 5.09
CA ASN A 163 -5.24 17.16 6.26
C ASN A 163 -4.00 16.67 7.03
N ALA A 164 -3.47 17.52 7.88
CA ALA A 164 -2.19 17.28 8.55
C ALA A 164 -2.23 16.14 9.58
N ASP A 165 -3.40 15.86 10.15
CA ASP A 165 -3.59 14.77 11.13
C ASP A 165 -3.95 13.43 10.48
N GLY A 166 -4.12 13.40 9.15
CA GLY A 166 -4.44 12.18 8.41
C GLY A 166 -5.84 11.63 8.67
N SER A 167 -6.73 12.40 9.30
CA SER A 167 -8.11 11.96 9.57
C SER A 167 -9.02 12.01 8.35
N ARG A 168 -8.57 12.59 7.23
CA ARG A 168 -9.29 12.62 5.95
C ARG A 168 -8.30 12.50 4.80
N GLY A 169 -8.66 11.73 3.77
CA GLY A 169 -7.78 11.53 2.62
C GLY A 169 -8.42 10.81 1.48
N TYR A 170 -7.63 10.60 0.44
CA TYR A 170 -7.98 9.73 -0.67
C TYR A 170 -7.30 8.38 -0.51
N LEU A 171 -8.10 7.31 -0.57
CA LEU A 171 -7.61 5.95 -0.72
C LEU A 171 -7.66 5.60 -2.22
N TYR A 172 -6.50 5.37 -2.80
CA TYR A 172 -6.35 4.86 -4.16
C TYR A 172 -6.15 3.36 -4.09
N THR A 173 -6.90 2.61 -4.93
CA THR A 173 -6.70 1.18 -5.09
C THR A 173 -6.52 0.86 -6.56
N ALA A 174 -5.43 0.17 -6.89
CA ALA A 174 -5.21 -0.39 -8.22
C ALA A 174 -6.01 -1.68 -8.39
N TRP A 175 -6.54 -1.92 -9.59
CA TRP A 175 -7.25 -3.14 -9.96
C TRP A 175 -6.42 -3.88 -11.01
N GLU A 176 -5.86 -5.03 -10.62
CA GLU A 176 -4.92 -5.82 -11.42
C GLU A 176 -5.62 -6.54 -12.57
N GLU A 177 -5.81 -5.83 -13.67
CA GLU A 177 -6.51 -6.36 -14.85
C GLU A 177 -5.83 -5.96 -16.17
N ARG A 178 -6.38 -6.48 -17.28
CA ARG A 178 -5.95 -6.21 -18.66
C ARG A 178 -7.14 -5.74 -19.50
N PRO A 179 -7.39 -4.45 -19.65
CA PRO A 179 -6.69 -3.30 -19.04
C PRO A 179 -6.96 -3.19 -17.54
N ALA A 180 -6.08 -2.47 -16.84
CA ALA A 180 -6.19 -2.21 -15.41
C ALA A 180 -7.07 -0.99 -15.12
N GLY A 181 -7.49 -0.83 -13.87
CA GLY A 181 -8.21 0.33 -13.37
C GLY A 181 -7.62 0.87 -12.07
N ILE A 182 -8.06 2.05 -11.69
CA ILE A 182 -7.74 2.64 -10.38
C ILE A 182 -9.01 3.23 -9.81
N SER A 183 -9.39 2.85 -8.60
CA SER A 183 -10.43 3.55 -7.85
C SER A 183 -9.81 4.57 -6.90
N GLN A 184 -10.58 5.65 -6.66
CA GLN A 184 -10.30 6.66 -5.65
C GLN A 184 -11.51 6.77 -4.75
N LEU A 185 -11.31 6.58 -3.45
CA LEU A 185 -12.30 6.87 -2.41
C LEU A 185 -11.87 8.10 -1.62
N GLU A 186 -12.78 8.99 -1.31
CA GLU A 186 -12.59 9.99 -0.28
C GLU A 186 -13.14 9.44 1.03
N ILE A 187 -12.28 9.36 2.06
CA ILE A 187 -12.64 8.81 3.37
C ILE A 187 -12.28 9.78 4.49
N GLU A 188 -13.07 9.77 5.56
CA GLU A 188 -12.88 10.59 6.75
C GLU A 188 -13.09 9.77 8.02
N TRP A 189 -12.21 9.92 8.98
CA TRP A 189 -12.30 9.24 10.26
C TRP A 189 -13.41 9.85 11.12
N ASN A 190 -14.39 9.04 11.49
CA ASN A 190 -15.48 9.41 12.37
C ASN A 190 -15.13 9.04 13.82
N THR A 191 -14.83 10.04 14.64
CA THR A 191 -14.45 9.84 16.05
C THR A 191 -15.60 9.31 16.92
N THR A 192 -16.84 9.39 16.46
CA THR A 192 -18.01 8.91 17.21
C THR A 192 -18.22 7.42 17.05
N SER A 193 -18.12 6.93 15.82
CA SER A 193 -18.26 5.49 15.51
C SER A 193 -16.94 4.75 15.64
N ALA A 194 -15.79 5.44 15.65
CA ALA A 194 -14.45 4.88 15.50
C ALA A 194 -14.28 4.07 14.21
N GLU A 195 -14.82 4.59 13.12
CA GLU A 195 -14.80 4.00 11.77
C GLU A 195 -14.51 5.09 10.73
N TRP A 196 -14.15 4.66 9.52
CA TRP A 196 -14.00 5.53 8.38
C TRP A 196 -15.33 5.70 7.65
N ASP A 197 -15.78 6.94 7.47
CA ASP A 197 -16.90 7.26 6.58
C ASP A 197 -16.39 7.39 5.15
N VAL A 198 -17.04 6.70 4.20
CA VAL A 198 -16.78 6.88 2.76
C VAL A 198 -17.62 8.05 2.27
N LEU A 199 -16.97 9.17 1.99
CA LEU A 199 -17.62 10.42 1.57
C LEU A 199 -17.93 10.45 0.08
N GLY A 200 -17.10 9.80 -0.72
CA GLY A 200 -17.25 9.76 -2.17
C GLY A 200 -16.30 8.76 -2.83
N GLY A 201 -16.54 8.50 -4.11
CA GLY A 201 -15.67 7.60 -4.86
C GLY A 201 -15.95 7.57 -6.34
N ARG A 202 -14.92 7.24 -7.10
CA ARG A 202 -14.95 7.09 -8.56
C ARG A 202 -13.90 6.08 -9.06
N MET A 203 -14.08 5.60 -10.27
CA MET A 203 -12.98 5.05 -11.06
C MET A 203 -12.26 6.20 -11.78
N LEU A 204 -10.92 6.17 -11.81
CA LEU A 204 -10.14 7.17 -12.51
C LEU A 204 -10.18 6.93 -14.02
N ASP A 205 -10.29 8.01 -14.79
CA ASP A 205 -10.13 7.97 -16.24
C ASP A 205 -8.63 7.89 -16.60
N LEU A 206 -8.23 6.76 -17.17
CA LEU A 206 -6.86 6.50 -17.62
C LEU A 206 -6.67 6.72 -19.13
N SER A 207 -7.66 7.27 -19.83
CA SER A 207 -7.61 7.48 -21.29
C SER A 207 -6.44 8.37 -21.72
N SER A 208 -6.11 9.39 -20.93
CA SER A 208 -5.01 10.32 -21.21
C SER A 208 -3.61 9.68 -21.23
N VAL A 209 -3.48 8.49 -20.62
CA VAL A 209 -2.25 7.68 -20.59
C VAL A 209 -2.39 6.37 -21.36
N ASN A 210 -3.46 6.24 -22.16
CA ASN A 210 -3.82 5.06 -22.94
C ASN A 210 -4.11 3.81 -22.09
N GLY A 211 -4.64 3.99 -20.88
CA GLY A 211 -4.98 2.91 -19.95
C GLY A 211 -3.83 2.50 -19.03
N GLY A 212 -4.09 1.50 -18.20
CA GLY A 212 -3.12 0.81 -17.36
C GLY A 212 -3.08 -0.69 -17.71
N TRP A 213 -2.08 -1.39 -17.26
CA TRP A 213 -1.91 -2.81 -17.54
C TRP A 213 -1.35 -3.53 -16.33
N VAL A 214 -2.11 -4.48 -15.76
CA VAL A 214 -1.68 -5.33 -14.62
C VAL A 214 -1.03 -4.52 -13.49
N LEU A 215 -1.75 -3.53 -12.97
CA LEU A 215 -1.23 -2.66 -11.90
C LEU A 215 -1.25 -3.42 -10.56
N CYS A 216 -0.26 -4.29 -10.34
CA CYS A 216 -0.18 -5.19 -9.18
C CYS A 216 0.80 -4.74 -8.10
N PHE A 217 1.57 -3.69 -8.33
CA PHE A 217 2.52 -3.16 -7.37
C PHE A 217 2.48 -1.64 -7.32
N GLY A 218 2.87 -1.10 -6.16
CA GLY A 218 3.06 0.33 -6.02
C GLY A 218 3.84 0.70 -4.78
N SER A 219 4.18 1.97 -4.69
CA SER A 219 4.78 2.56 -3.50
C SER A 219 4.43 4.05 -3.41
N MET A 220 4.62 4.63 -2.23
CA MET A 220 4.52 6.07 -2.06
C MET A 220 5.84 6.74 -2.41
N SER A 221 5.79 7.77 -3.25
CA SER A 221 6.95 8.62 -3.50
C SER A 221 7.31 9.43 -2.25
N PRO A 222 8.56 9.92 -2.11
CA PRO A 222 8.95 10.79 -0.98
C PRO A 222 8.15 12.10 -0.87
N TRP A 223 7.48 12.52 -1.92
CA TRP A 223 6.63 13.72 -1.96
C TRP A 223 5.13 13.41 -1.86
N GLY A 224 4.77 12.18 -1.46
CA GLY A 224 3.38 11.81 -1.16
C GLY A 224 2.50 11.48 -2.37
N THR A 225 3.09 11.17 -3.53
CA THR A 225 2.34 10.71 -4.71
C THR A 225 2.41 9.20 -4.83
N PRO A 226 1.29 8.49 -5.03
CA PRO A 226 1.30 7.06 -5.36
C PRO A 226 2.04 6.81 -6.69
N LEU A 227 2.89 5.82 -6.70
CA LEU A 227 3.56 5.28 -7.87
C LEU A 227 3.04 3.87 -8.08
N LEU A 228 2.66 3.54 -9.31
CA LEU A 228 2.09 2.25 -9.68
C LEU A 228 2.95 1.61 -10.77
N ALA A 229 3.03 0.29 -10.74
CA ALA A 229 3.77 -0.52 -11.71
C ALA A 229 3.02 -1.81 -12.02
N GLU A 230 3.37 -2.37 -13.19
CA GLU A 230 3.01 -3.73 -13.59
C GLU A 230 3.81 -4.77 -12.81
#